data_e0d2f60df4b4c59840cd9efa1ecec690
#
_entry.id   e0d2f60df4b4c59840cd9efa1ecec690
#
_cell.length_a   1.000
_cell.length_b   1.000
_cell.length_c   1.000
_cell.angle_alpha   90.00
_cell.angle_beta   90.00
_cell.angle_gamma   90.00
#
_symmetry.space_group_name_H-M   'P 1'
#
loop_
_entity.id
_entity.type
_entity.pdbx_description
1 polymer ?
#
loop_
_entity_poly.entity_id
_entity_poly.type
_entity_poly.pdbx_seq_one_letter_code
_entity_poly.pdbx_strand_id
1 'polypeptide(L)'
;MTPLHHYLILSAVLFSIGLAGALTRRNAILVLIGIELMLNAANLNLIAFWRYSPHPEEINGVLFVIFSIGIAAAEAAVGLALIISIYRHYKTTNLDQIDSMKG
;
A
#
# COMPACT_ATOMS: atom_id res chain seq x y z
N MET A 1 0.96 -2.99 27.68
CA MET A 1 0.62 -2.20 26.49
C MET A 1 -0.88 -2.15 26.33
N THR A 2 -1.39 -1.06 25.82
CA THR A 2 -2.81 -0.92 25.49
C THR A 2 -3.12 -1.66 24.17
N PRO A 3 -4.39 -2.02 23.92
CA PRO A 3 -4.76 -2.58 22.60
C PRO A 3 -4.35 -1.68 21.44
N LEU A 4 -4.39 -0.36 21.60
CA LEU A 4 -3.93 0.58 20.57
C LEU A 4 -2.48 0.31 20.20
N HIS A 5 -1.60 0.11 21.18
CA HIS A 5 -0.19 -0.16 20.91
C HIS A 5 0.01 -1.44 20.10
N HIS A 6 -0.81 -2.47 20.33
CA HIS A 6 -0.74 -3.70 19.55
C HIS A 6 -1.00 -3.42 18.05
N TYR A 7 -2.02 -2.62 17.76
CA TYR A 7 -2.32 -2.26 16.36
C TYR A 7 -1.24 -1.39 15.74
N LEU A 8 -0.66 -0.47 16.52
CA LEU A 8 0.41 0.37 16.02
C LEU A 8 1.67 -0.42 15.73
N ILE A 9 1.99 -1.41 16.56
CA ILE A 9 3.14 -2.30 16.33
C ILE A 9 2.90 -3.13 15.06
N LEU A 10 1.72 -3.71 14.90
CA LEU A 10 1.38 -4.46 13.70
C LEU A 10 1.51 -3.59 12.46
N SER A 11 0.99 -2.38 12.52
CA SER A 11 1.08 -1.43 11.42
C SER A 11 2.52 -1.09 11.07
N ALA A 12 3.37 -0.87 12.08
CA ALA A 12 4.78 -0.58 11.87
C ALA A 12 5.51 -1.75 11.19
N VAL A 13 5.20 -2.98 11.59
CA VAL A 13 5.77 -4.17 10.96
C VAL A 13 5.32 -4.29 9.52
N LEU A 14 4.03 -4.13 9.25
CA LEU A 14 3.49 -4.20 7.88
C LEU A 14 4.09 -3.10 6.99
N PHE A 15 4.20 -1.89 7.50
CA PHE A 15 4.81 -0.78 6.77
C PHE A 15 6.27 -1.09 6.44
N SER A 16 7.01 -1.61 7.39
CA SER A 16 8.43 -1.94 7.20
C SER A 16 8.61 -3.03 6.16
N ILE A 17 7.76 -4.06 6.18
CA ILE A 17 7.79 -5.14 5.19
C ILE A 17 7.47 -4.57 3.81
N GLY A 18 6.44 -3.74 3.71
CA GLY A 18 6.04 -3.11 2.45
C GLY A 18 7.15 -2.22 1.88
N LEU A 19 7.77 -1.42 2.75
CA LEU A 19 8.87 -0.54 2.36
C LEU A 19 10.06 -1.35 1.86
N ALA A 20 10.44 -2.40 2.58
CA ALA A 20 11.53 -3.28 2.16
C ALA A 20 11.23 -3.90 0.79
N GLY A 21 10.01 -4.38 0.59
CA GLY A 21 9.60 -4.93 -0.70
C GLY A 21 9.67 -3.90 -1.83
N ALA A 22 9.19 -2.68 -1.57
CA ALA A 22 9.18 -1.62 -2.58
C ALA A 22 10.60 -1.19 -2.96
N LEU A 23 11.52 -1.15 -2.00
CA LEU A 23 12.88 -0.65 -2.23
C LEU A 23 13.83 -1.72 -2.77
N THR A 24 13.57 -3.01 -2.52
CA THR A 24 14.53 -4.07 -2.81
C THR A 24 14.17 -4.90 -4.04
N ARG A 25 12.94 -4.82 -4.53
CA ARG A 25 12.50 -5.64 -5.64
C ARG A 25 12.63 -4.89 -6.98
N ARG A 26 12.97 -5.64 -8.02
CA ARG A 26 13.07 -5.13 -9.39
C ARG A 26 11.79 -5.38 -10.19
N ASN A 27 10.98 -6.34 -9.74
CA ASN A 27 9.72 -6.67 -10.40
C ASN A 27 8.67 -5.62 -10.03
N ALA A 28 8.07 -5.02 -11.06
CA ALA A 28 7.10 -3.94 -10.87
C ALA A 28 5.87 -4.37 -10.08
N ILE A 29 5.43 -5.63 -10.23
CA ILE A 29 4.28 -6.15 -9.49
C ILE A 29 4.62 -6.23 -7.99
N LEU A 30 5.82 -6.70 -7.66
CA LEU A 30 6.24 -6.79 -6.26
C LEU A 30 6.43 -5.41 -5.63
N VAL A 31 6.91 -4.43 -6.40
CA VAL A 31 6.99 -3.04 -5.94
C VAL A 31 5.59 -2.50 -5.65
N LEU A 32 4.64 -2.75 -6.54
CA LEU A 32 3.25 -2.33 -6.35
C LEU A 32 2.65 -2.97 -5.09
N ILE A 33 2.86 -4.26 -4.89
CA ILE A 33 2.39 -4.97 -3.68
C ILE A 33 2.99 -4.34 -2.43
N GLY A 34 4.29 -4.01 -2.47
CA GLY A 34 4.95 -3.35 -1.34
C GLY A 34 4.31 -2.02 -0.99
N ILE A 35 4.04 -1.19 -2.00
CA ILE A 35 3.39 0.10 -1.82
C ILE A 35 1.98 -0.08 -1.25
N GLU A 36 1.21 -1.05 -1.76
CA GLU A 36 -0.12 -1.32 -1.24
C GLU A 36 -0.10 -1.76 0.21
N LEU A 37 0.90 -2.55 0.59
CA LEU A 37 1.06 -2.97 1.98
C LEU A 37 1.37 -1.78 2.88
N MET A 38 2.19 -0.82 2.41
CA MET A 38 2.45 0.43 3.14
C MET A 38 1.19 1.24 3.33
N LEU A 39 0.36 1.35 2.29
CA LEU A 39 -0.91 2.09 2.37
C LEU A 39 -1.88 1.41 3.33
N ASN A 40 -1.95 0.09 3.31
CA ASN A 40 -2.78 -0.66 4.25
C ASN A 40 -2.31 -0.48 5.70
N ALA A 41 -1.00 -0.41 5.91
CA ALA A 41 -0.45 -0.13 7.24
C ALA A 41 -0.86 1.26 7.73
N ALA A 42 -0.81 2.27 6.86
CA ALA A 42 -1.25 3.61 7.18
C ALA A 42 -2.74 3.65 7.52
N ASN A 43 -3.56 2.95 6.75
CA ASN A 43 -5.01 2.86 7.02
C ASN A 43 -5.29 2.14 8.34
N LEU A 44 -4.52 1.11 8.66
CA LEU A 44 -4.64 0.42 9.95
C LEU A 44 -4.35 1.38 11.12
N ASN A 45 -3.33 2.22 10.98
CA ASN A 45 -3.05 3.26 11.98
C ASN A 45 -4.23 4.21 12.16
N LEU A 46 -4.79 4.70 11.06
CA LEU A 46 -5.90 5.65 11.10
C LEU A 46 -7.11 5.05 11.80
N ILE A 47 -7.46 3.80 11.48
CA ILE A 47 -8.63 3.17 12.07
C ILE A 47 -8.38 2.81 13.54
N ALA A 48 -7.15 2.47 13.89
CA ALA A 48 -6.77 2.20 15.28
C ALA A 48 -6.88 3.47 16.12
N PHE A 49 -6.36 4.59 15.62
CA PHE A 49 -6.48 5.87 16.31
C PHE A 49 -7.94 6.29 16.47
N TRP A 50 -8.76 6.09 15.45
CA TRP A 50 -10.19 6.37 15.56
C TRP A 50 -10.85 5.48 16.61
N ARG A 51 -10.62 4.18 16.57
CA ARG A 51 -11.28 3.20 17.47
C ARG A 51 -10.97 3.49 18.94
N TYR A 52 -9.77 3.92 19.25
CA TYR A 52 -9.33 4.20 20.61
C TYR A 52 -9.29 5.68 20.92
N SER A 53 -9.97 6.51 20.13
CA SER A 53 -10.13 7.94 20.37
C SER A 53 -11.19 8.19 21.46
N PRO A 54 -11.25 9.44 22.00
CA PRO A 54 -12.30 9.80 22.94
C PRO A 54 -13.72 9.69 22.39
N HIS A 55 -13.88 9.78 21.07
CA HIS A 55 -15.18 9.81 20.41
C HIS A 55 -15.26 8.78 19.29
N PRO A 56 -15.16 7.48 19.61
CA PRO A 56 -15.21 6.44 18.56
C PRO A 56 -16.60 6.28 17.93
N GLU A 57 -17.63 6.87 18.52
CA GLU A 57 -18.99 6.89 17.97
C GLU A 57 -19.11 7.83 16.77
N GLU A 58 -18.17 8.74 16.59
CA GLU A 58 -18.17 9.61 15.41
C GLU A 58 -17.73 8.84 14.18
N ILE A 59 -18.53 8.92 13.14
CA ILE A 59 -18.32 8.12 11.92
C ILE A 59 -17.30 8.75 10.97
N ASN A 60 -16.91 10.01 11.19
CA ASN A 60 -16.05 10.74 10.25
C ASN A 60 -14.71 10.07 10.03
N GLY A 61 -14.09 9.52 11.09
CA GLY A 61 -12.83 8.82 10.97
C GLY A 61 -12.94 7.56 10.11
N VAL A 62 -14.03 6.80 10.29
CA VAL A 62 -14.27 5.58 9.52
C VAL A 62 -14.52 5.92 8.06
N LEU A 63 -15.32 6.95 7.78
CA LEU A 63 -15.57 7.40 6.41
C LEU A 63 -14.29 7.82 5.72
N PHE A 64 -13.42 8.53 6.42
CA PHE A 64 -12.13 8.93 5.89
C PHE A 64 -11.27 7.71 5.51
N VAL A 65 -11.22 6.69 6.39
CA VAL A 65 -10.45 5.47 6.13
C VAL A 65 -11.03 4.70 4.95
N ILE A 66 -12.36 4.55 4.89
CA ILE A 66 -13.02 3.86 3.77
C ILE A 66 -12.71 4.58 2.46
N PHE A 67 -12.77 5.90 2.45
CA PHE A 67 -12.44 6.69 1.26
C PHE A 67 -10.98 6.49 0.86
N SER A 68 -10.07 6.50 1.82
CA SER A 68 -8.64 6.27 1.60
C SER A 68 -8.38 4.88 1.02
N ILE A 69 -9.05 3.86 1.53
CA ILE A 69 -8.96 2.49 1.00
C ILE A 69 -9.47 2.45 -0.44
N GLY A 70 -10.56 3.13 -0.73
CA GLY A 70 -11.11 3.20 -2.09
C GLY A 70 -10.13 3.85 -3.07
N ILE A 71 -9.48 4.93 -2.68
CA ILE A 71 -8.46 5.59 -3.50
C ILE A 71 -7.28 4.65 -3.72
N ALA A 72 -6.79 4.00 -2.66
CA ALA A 72 -5.67 3.07 -2.76
C ALA A 72 -6.01 1.90 -3.71
N ALA A 73 -7.22 1.38 -3.63
CA ALA A 73 -7.66 0.31 -4.52
C ALA A 73 -7.72 0.77 -5.98
N ALA A 74 -8.19 1.99 -6.21
CA ALA A 74 -8.25 2.57 -7.56
C ALA A 74 -6.83 2.76 -8.12
N GLU A 75 -5.90 3.27 -7.31
CA GLU A 75 -4.51 3.44 -7.72
C GLU A 75 -3.85 2.10 -8.02
N ALA A 76 -4.12 1.08 -7.22
CA ALA A 76 -3.61 -0.27 -7.45
C ALA A 76 -4.13 -0.83 -8.78
N ALA A 77 -5.42 -0.63 -9.07
CA ALA A 77 -6.01 -1.09 -10.32
C ALA A 77 -5.37 -0.41 -11.53
N VAL A 78 -5.19 0.91 -11.48
CA VAL A 78 -4.53 1.67 -12.54
C VAL A 78 -3.08 1.23 -12.69
N GLY A 79 -2.36 1.11 -11.57
CA GLY A 79 -0.97 0.67 -11.58
C GLY A 79 -0.80 -0.72 -12.17
N LEU A 80 -1.67 -1.65 -11.80
CA LEU A 80 -1.64 -3.00 -12.34
C LEU A 80 -1.95 -3.01 -13.84
N ALA A 81 -2.93 -2.21 -14.27
CA ALA A 81 -3.26 -2.09 -15.70
C ALA A 81 -2.07 -1.57 -16.50
N LEU A 82 -1.35 -0.57 -15.97
CA LEU A 82 -0.15 -0.05 -16.61
C LEU A 82 0.96 -1.10 -16.69
N ILE A 83 1.15 -1.88 -15.62
CA ILE A 83 2.15 -2.94 -15.59
C ILE A 83 1.82 -4.00 -16.63
N ILE A 84 0.56 -4.41 -16.74
CA ILE A 84 0.11 -5.38 -17.73
C ILE A 84 0.35 -4.83 -19.15
N SER A 85 0.04 -3.57 -19.37
CA SER A 85 0.27 -2.92 -20.66
C SER A 85 1.75 -2.92 -21.04
N ILE A 86 2.62 -2.58 -20.09
CA ILE A 86 4.06 -2.60 -20.29
C ILE A 86 4.54 -4.03 -20.58
N TYR A 87 4.06 -5.01 -19.84
CA TYR A 87 4.42 -6.41 -20.05
C TYR A 87 4.02 -6.88 -21.45
N ARG A 88 2.84 -6.51 -21.91
CA ARG A 88 2.39 -6.88 -23.27
C ARG A 88 3.32 -6.31 -24.33
N HIS A 89 3.88 -5.12 -24.09
CA HIS A 89 4.74 -4.45 -25.04
C HIS A 89 6.16 -4.98 -25.00
N TYR A 90 6.73 -5.14 -23.80
CA TYR A 90 8.14 -5.50 -23.61
C TYR A 90 8.36 -6.95 -23.18
N LYS A 91 7.29 -7.67 -22.83
CA LYS A 91 7.35 -9.06 -22.36
C LYS A 91 8.14 -9.23 -21.06
N THR A 92 8.22 -8.18 -20.25
CA THR A 92 8.92 -8.20 -18.97
C THR A 92 8.27 -7.24 -17.98
N THR A 93 8.31 -7.62 -16.69
CA THR A 93 7.94 -6.74 -15.58
C THR A 93 9.17 -6.25 -14.82
N ASN A 94 10.36 -6.63 -15.23
CA ASN A 94 11.59 -6.15 -14.61
C ASN A 94 11.91 -4.75 -15.09
N LEU A 95 11.97 -3.81 -14.15
CA LEU A 95 12.20 -2.39 -14.45
C LEU A 95 13.56 -2.15 -15.10
N ASP A 96 14.57 -2.90 -14.70
CA ASP A 96 15.90 -2.79 -15.29
C ASP A 96 15.89 -3.13 -16.78
N GLN A 97 15.13 -4.15 -17.17
CA GLN A 97 15.04 -4.59 -18.57
C GLN A 97 14.25 -3.58 -19.40
N ILE A 98 13.21 -2.98 -18.82
CA ILE A 98 12.43 -1.94 -19.50
C ILE A 98 13.32 -0.72 -19.78
N ASP A 99 14.15 -0.34 -18.82
CA ASP A 99 15.07 0.79 -18.96
C ASP A 99 16.09 0.53 -20.06
N SER A 100 16.66 -0.68 -20.14
CA SER A 100 17.64 -1.01 -21.16
C SER A 100 17.02 -1.02 -22.56
N MET A 101 15.73 -1.33 -22.66
CA MET A 101 15.02 -1.32 -23.95
C MET A 101 14.76 0.09 -24.48
N LYS A 102 14.82 1.09 -23.63
CA LYS A 102 14.66 2.48 -24.07
C LYS A 102 15.90 3.02 -24.76
N GLY A 103 17.02 2.47 -24.43
CA GLY A 103 18.29 2.88 -25.00
C GLY A 103 18.55 2.21 -26.33
#